data_1fca45cef712d3a38a7fa2e20d8459c2
#
_entry.id   1fca45cef712d3a38a7fa2e20d8459c2
#
_cell.length_a   1.000
_cell.length_b   1.000
_cell.length_c   1.000
_cell.angle_alpha   90.00
_cell.angle_beta   90.00
_cell.angle_gamma   90.00
#
_symmetry.space_group_name_H-M   'P 1'
#
loop_
_entity.id
_entity.type
_entity.pdbx_description
1 polymer ?
#
loop_
_entity_poly.entity_id
_entity_poly.type
_entity_poly.pdbx_seq_one_letter_code
_entity_poly.pdbx_strand_id
1 'polypeptide(L)'
;MNLIAEIARRHPAESVAIISGGRSVTYGELFDGAGRIADEIRSASSPLGRHPRIGLHCPDGLNYIILAMGILLADACLVPLAEELTAEERDEITRTTSLDFTLDGDPSGEGHQLARVDTPPPQFPEDAFQALNPAFIRFSSGTTGTSKGVLLSHETLLARITAANEGLKIGPEDRILWMLPLAHHFAVSIVLYLHAGAVTILEPSPAREDILAAAEAHEATLMYGAPFHYAMLAADPGEFRWPSLRLAVATAAALPEATARAFQARFDQPLVQGLGIIEVGLSVINFDDAAEHPTAIGRALPAYDVRLLDENHQPVEEGQAGEFHVRGPGLLDAYLVPWNPEPLTDGYFSSGDLVTSSPDGLLTLVGRSKSVINVAGMKVFPEEVEAILNLHPEVHLSRVIGSKHPHTGQIPVAEVIPSDPDNPPKGVALQRHCREHLSAYKVPLRFKLVSELPRTASGKIRRT
;
A
#
# COMPACT_ATOMS: atom_id res chain seq x y z
N MET A 1 5.53 22.16 11.66
CA MET A 1 6.63 21.40 12.28
C MET A 1 7.34 20.57 11.21
N ASN A 2 8.58 20.03 11.45
CA ASN A 2 9.23 19.11 10.52
C ASN A 2 9.37 17.73 11.18
N LEU A 3 8.72 16.73 10.62
CA LEU A 3 8.67 15.38 11.17
C LEU A 3 10.05 14.71 11.25
N ILE A 4 10.90 14.89 10.22
CA ILE A 4 12.24 14.26 10.20
C ILE A 4 13.15 14.92 11.24
N ALA A 5 13.07 16.24 11.42
CA ALA A 5 13.81 16.93 12.47
C ALA A 5 13.33 16.54 13.89
N GLU A 6 12.08 16.10 14.05
CA GLU A 6 11.60 15.54 15.30
C GLU A 6 12.21 14.16 15.55
N ILE A 7 12.23 13.28 14.56
CA ILE A 7 12.82 11.93 14.66
C ILE A 7 14.32 12.04 15.05
N ALA A 8 15.05 12.99 14.47
CA ALA A 8 16.46 13.21 14.76
C ALA A 8 16.79 13.43 16.26
N ARG A 9 15.81 13.93 17.02
CA ARG A 9 15.96 14.23 18.45
C ARG A 9 15.50 13.11 19.38
N ARG A 10 14.88 12.06 18.82
CA ARG A 10 14.24 11.00 19.62
C ARG A 10 15.18 9.87 20.01
N HIS A 11 16.19 9.59 19.18
CA HIS A 11 17.01 8.40 19.34
C HIS A 11 18.50 8.77 19.45
N PRO A 12 19.30 8.00 20.23
CA PRO A 12 20.74 8.18 20.28
C PRO A 12 21.38 8.03 18.89
N ALA A 13 22.36 8.85 18.58
CA ALA A 13 23.03 8.86 17.27
C ALA A 13 23.74 7.52 16.96
N GLU A 14 24.19 6.80 17.99
CA GLU A 14 24.85 5.51 17.90
C GLU A 14 23.90 4.32 17.71
N SER A 15 22.59 4.50 17.91
CA SER A 15 21.60 3.43 17.71
C SER A 15 21.50 3.05 16.23
N VAL A 16 21.41 1.77 15.94
CA VAL A 16 21.23 1.26 14.58
C VAL A 16 19.80 1.60 14.11
N ALA A 17 19.71 2.19 12.93
CA ALA A 17 18.44 2.52 12.28
C ALA A 17 18.13 1.56 11.11
N ILE A 18 19.14 1.21 10.32
CA ILE A 18 18.99 0.41 9.10
C ILE A 18 20.11 -0.62 9.01
N ILE A 19 19.76 -1.80 8.52
CA ILE A 19 20.72 -2.82 8.06
C ILE A 19 20.51 -2.99 6.55
N SER A 20 21.57 -2.82 5.76
CA SER A 20 21.51 -2.95 4.31
C SER A 20 22.78 -3.60 3.78
N GLY A 21 22.66 -4.69 3.02
CA GLY A 21 23.79 -5.42 2.48
C GLY A 21 24.78 -5.90 3.56
N GLY A 22 24.28 -6.29 4.73
CA GLY A 22 25.09 -6.71 5.88
C GLY A 22 25.75 -5.57 6.66
N ARG A 23 25.60 -4.31 6.24
CA ARG A 23 26.11 -3.14 6.95
C ARG A 23 25.03 -2.54 7.86
N SER A 24 25.38 -2.28 9.12
CA SER A 24 24.55 -1.48 10.03
C SER A 24 24.80 0.00 9.82
N VAL A 25 23.74 0.79 9.74
CA VAL A 25 23.74 2.25 9.60
C VAL A 25 23.07 2.83 10.83
N THR A 26 23.76 3.70 11.54
CA THR A 26 23.24 4.35 12.74
C THR A 26 22.34 5.55 12.41
N TYR A 27 21.56 6.00 13.41
CA TYR A 27 20.80 7.26 13.28
C TYR A 27 21.70 8.44 12.96
N GLY A 28 22.89 8.53 13.59
CA GLY A 28 23.88 9.58 13.31
C GLY A 28 24.29 9.58 11.83
N GLU A 29 24.75 8.45 11.30
CA GLU A 29 25.15 8.31 9.89
C GLU A 29 23.99 8.65 8.94
N LEU A 30 22.77 8.19 9.26
CA LEU A 30 21.57 8.41 8.46
C LEU A 30 21.23 9.91 8.41
N PHE A 31 21.22 10.60 9.56
CA PHE A 31 20.92 12.02 9.63
C PHE A 31 22.04 12.92 9.09
N ASP A 32 23.30 12.53 9.22
CA ASP A 32 24.42 13.22 8.56
C ASP A 32 24.29 13.15 7.04
N GLY A 33 23.90 11.99 6.50
CA GLY A 33 23.59 11.83 5.09
C GLY A 33 22.44 12.72 4.65
N ALA A 34 21.30 12.61 5.31
CA ALA A 34 20.10 13.41 5.02
C ALA A 34 20.34 14.92 5.18
N GLY A 35 21.16 15.32 6.16
CA GLY A 35 21.55 16.71 6.40
C GLY A 35 22.27 17.34 5.22
N ARG A 36 23.25 16.63 4.64
CA ARG A 36 23.97 17.10 3.44
C ARG A 36 23.03 17.33 2.25
N ILE A 37 22.11 16.40 2.04
CA ILE A 37 21.08 16.53 0.99
C ILE A 37 20.17 17.72 1.26
N ALA A 38 19.73 17.88 2.51
CA ALA A 38 18.88 18.99 2.89
C ALA A 38 19.55 20.36 2.66
N ASP A 39 20.83 20.50 2.97
CA ASP A 39 21.58 21.73 2.76
C ASP A 39 21.76 22.05 1.28
N GLU A 40 22.01 21.04 0.44
CA GLU A 40 22.04 21.20 -1.02
C GLU A 40 20.69 21.68 -1.56
N ILE A 41 19.60 21.04 -1.15
CA ILE A 41 18.24 21.42 -1.56
C ILE A 41 17.89 22.86 -1.11
N ARG A 42 18.18 23.21 0.14
CA ARG A 42 17.94 24.58 0.66
C ARG A 42 18.73 25.62 -0.13
N SER A 43 19.97 25.32 -0.47
CA SER A 43 20.81 26.21 -1.28
C SER A 43 20.22 26.40 -2.67
N ALA A 44 19.85 25.30 -3.36
CA ALA A 44 19.29 25.36 -4.70
C ALA A 44 17.90 26.01 -4.76
N SER A 45 17.06 25.82 -3.74
CA SER A 45 15.68 26.31 -3.68
C SER A 45 15.53 27.70 -3.05
N SER A 46 16.59 28.27 -2.46
CA SER A 46 16.55 29.58 -1.81
C SER A 46 15.87 30.69 -2.63
N PRO A 47 16.03 30.77 -3.98
CA PRO A 47 15.36 31.78 -4.79
C PRO A 47 13.84 31.63 -4.90
N LEU A 48 13.27 30.47 -4.53
CA LEU A 48 11.83 30.22 -4.66
C LEU A 48 11.01 30.95 -3.58
N GLY A 49 11.57 31.16 -2.38
CA GLY A 49 10.89 31.79 -1.25
C GLY A 49 9.69 30.98 -0.70
N ARG A 50 9.63 29.68 -0.99
CA ARG A 50 8.59 28.75 -0.57
C ARG A 50 9.12 27.33 -0.46
N HIS A 51 8.32 26.41 0.10
CA HIS A 51 8.66 24.98 0.12
C HIS A 51 8.72 24.41 -1.33
N PRO A 52 9.87 23.86 -1.76
CA PRO A 52 9.98 23.27 -3.09
C PRO A 52 9.28 21.91 -3.17
N ARG A 53 8.85 21.53 -4.36
CA ARG A 53 8.35 20.20 -4.68
C ARG A 53 9.45 19.43 -5.41
N ILE A 54 9.84 18.29 -4.88
CA ILE A 54 10.97 17.52 -5.39
C ILE A 54 10.52 16.11 -5.78
N GLY A 55 10.71 15.78 -7.05
CA GLY A 55 10.51 14.43 -7.56
C GLY A 55 11.71 13.56 -7.21
N LEU A 56 11.51 12.49 -6.43
CA LEU A 56 12.56 11.53 -6.11
C LEU A 56 12.45 10.31 -7.01
N HIS A 57 13.45 10.09 -7.85
CA HIS A 57 13.65 8.88 -8.66
C HIS A 57 14.92 8.19 -8.21
N CYS A 58 14.80 7.06 -7.53
CA CYS A 58 15.93 6.34 -6.96
C CYS A 58 15.54 4.86 -6.80
N PRO A 59 16.43 3.92 -7.10
CA PRO A 59 16.25 2.51 -6.78
C PRO A 59 16.01 2.28 -5.29
N ASP A 60 15.27 1.21 -4.97
CA ASP A 60 15.04 0.80 -3.59
C ASP A 60 16.36 0.50 -2.88
N GLY A 61 16.53 1.02 -1.66
CA GLY A 61 17.72 0.82 -0.86
C GLY A 61 17.97 1.94 0.15
N LEU A 62 19.12 1.86 0.79
CA LEU A 62 19.56 2.85 1.78
C LEU A 62 19.61 4.27 1.20
N ASN A 63 20.09 4.41 -0.04
CA ASN A 63 20.20 5.72 -0.69
C ASN A 63 18.83 6.39 -0.85
N TYR A 64 17.80 5.62 -1.26
CA TYR A 64 16.42 6.13 -1.32
C TYR A 64 15.99 6.75 0.01
N ILE A 65 16.25 6.07 1.13
CA ILE A 65 15.86 6.54 2.47
C ILE A 65 16.59 7.83 2.83
N ILE A 66 17.93 7.90 2.58
CA ILE A 66 18.73 9.10 2.84
C ILE A 66 18.22 10.30 2.03
N LEU A 67 17.99 10.10 0.72
CA LEU A 67 17.52 11.15 -0.18
C LEU A 67 16.10 11.63 0.22
N ALA A 68 15.18 10.71 0.48
CA ALA A 68 13.84 11.04 0.92
C ALA A 68 13.81 11.79 2.26
N MET A 69 14.62 11.36 3.22
CA MET A 69 14.78 12.08 4.49
C MET A 69 15.38 13.48 4.28
N GLY A 70 16.37 13.61 3.39
CA GLY A 70 16.98 14.91 3.05
C GLY A 70 15.96 15.88 2.44
N ILE A 71 15.10 15.41 1.55
CA ILE A 71 14.02 16.21 0.97
C ILE A 71 13.10 16.72 2.09
N LEU A 72 12.60 15.83 2.93
CA LEU A 72 11.71 16.21 4.03
C LEU A 72 12.39 17.11 5.07
N LEU A 73 13.64 16.85 5.39
CA LEU A 73 14.44 17.66 6.34
C LEU A 73 14.67 19.08 5.80
N ALA A 74 14.70 19.26 4.47
CA ALA A 74 14.81 20.55 3.82
C ALA A 74 13.50 21.37 3.83
N ASP A 75 12.45 20.90 4.48
CA ASP A 75 11.07 21.42 4.37
C ASP A 75 10.55 21.41 2.92
N ALA A 76 11.00 20.45 2.12
CA ALA A 76 10.55 20.21 0.76
C ALA A 76 9.46 19.15 0.70
N CYS A 77 8.53 19.29 -0.25
CA CYS A 77 7.51 18.30 -0.48
C CYS A 77 8.05 17.17 -1.37
N LEU A 78 8.12 15.95 -0.82
CA LEU A 78 8.56 14.75 -1.52
C LEU A 78 7.47 14.21 -2.46
N VAL A 79 7.82 14.01 -3.73
CA VAL A 79 6.98 13.37 -4.74
C VAL A 79 7.71 12.13 -5.26
N PRO A 80 7.35 10.90 -4.86
CA PRO A 80 7.99 9.70 -5.37
C PRO A 80 7.74 9.52 -6.87
N LEU A 81 8.81 9.29 -7.63
CA LEU A 81 8.80 8.88 -9.02
C LEU A 81 9.28 7.43 -9.09
N ALA A 82 8.37 6.50 -8.87
CA ALA A 82 8.69 5.08 -8.76
C ALA A 82 9.34 4.53 -10.04
N GLU A 83 10.23 3.53 -9.91
CA GLU A 83 10.99 2.96 -11.03
C GLU A 83 10.10 2.30 -12.09
N GLU A 84 8.98 1.70 -11.68
CA GLU A 84 8.03 1.05 -12.57
C GLU A 84 7.19 2.02 -13.44
N LEU A 85 7.24 3.33 -13.15
CA LEU A 85 6.54 4.33 -13.96
C LEU A 85 7.17 4.45 -15.34
N THR A 86 6.34 4.51 -16.37
CA THR A 86 6.79 4.89 -17.71
C THR A 86 7.29 6.34 -17.76
N ALA A 87 8.05 6.68 -18.78
CA ALA A 87 8.48 8.07 -18.97
C ALA A 87 7.27 9.04 -19.07
N GLU A 88 6.20 8.64 -19.75
CA GLU A 88 4.99 9.44 -19.90
C GLU A 88 4.28 9.67 -18.54
N GLU A 89 4.17 8.63 -17.71
CA GLU A 89 3.59 8.75 -16.37
C GLU A 89 4.44 9.65 -15.46
N ARG A 90 5.76 9.55 -15.53
CA ARG A 90 6.68 10.44 -14.79
C ARG A 90 6.53 11.90 -15.24
N ASP A 91 6.46 12.14 -16.54
CA ASP A 91 6.24 13.46 -17.11
C ASP A 91 4.88 14.04 -16.70
N GLU A 92 3.84 13.21 -16.65
CA GLU A 92 2.51 13.62 -16.18
C GLU A 92 2.54 14.02 -14.70
N ILE A 93 3.15 13.21 -13.84
CA ILE A 93 3.31 13.54 -12.41
C ILE A 93 4.11 14.84 -12.26
N THR A 94 5.24 14.95 -12.96
CA THR A 94 6.11 16.15 -12.94
C THR A 94 5.34 17.42 -13.28
N ARG A 95 4.56 17.41 -14.37
CA ARG A 95 3.73 18.54 -14.78
C ARG A 95 2.57 18.82 -13.81
N THR A 96 1.87 17.76 -13.37
CA THR A 96 0.69 17.87 -12.52
C THR A 96 1.03 18.42 -11.13
N THR A 97 2.18 18.04 -10.59
CA THR A 97 2.67 18.54 -9.31
C THR A 97 3.43 19.86 -9.43
N SER A 98 3.76 20.30 -10.66
CA SER A 98 4.63 21.44 -10.92
C SER A 98 5.93 21.33 -10.11
N LEU A 99 6.68 20.23 -10.31
CA LEU A 99 7.95 20.00 -9.63
C LEU A 99 8.92 21.16 -9.87
N ASP A 100 9.67 21.51 -8.84
CA ASP A 100 10.75 22.50 -8.94
C ASP A 100 12.08 21.84 -9.30
N PHE A 101 12.27 20.62 -8.76
CA PHE A 101 13.48 19.83 -8.98
C PHE A 101 13.14 18.34 -9.10
N THR A 102 14.03 17.60 -9.78
CA THR A 102 14.16 16.15 -9.62
C THR A 102 15.42 15.84 -8.85
N LEU A 103 15.38 14.80 -8.04
CA LEU A 103 16.50 14.22 -7.34
C LEU A 103 16.62 12.77 -7.78
N ASP A 104 17.61 12.50 -8.63
CA ASP A 104 17.85 11.16 -9.16
C ASP A 104 18.94 10.49 -8.34
N GLY A 105 18.62 9.32 -7.75
CA GLY A 105 19.58 8.49 -7.02
C GLY A 105 20.42 7.65 -7.96
N ASP A 106 21.72 7.53 -7.66
CA ASP A 106 22.63 6.68 -8.42
C ASP A 106 22.25 5.20 -8.21
N PRO A 107 22.18 4.38 -9.28
CA PRO A 107 21.97 2.94 -9.18
C PRO A 107 23.01 2.18 -8.35
N SER A 108 24.23 2.72 -8.19
CA SER A 108 25.25 2.17 -7.28
C SER A 108 24.89 2.37 -5.80
N GLY A 109 23.93 3.25 -5.49
CA GLY A 109 23.50 3.57 -4.13
C GLY A 109 24.38 4.58 -3.39
N GLU A 110 25.35 5.22 -4.08
CA GLU A 110 26.33 6.11 -3.42
C GLU A 110 26.24 7.58 -3.86
N GLY A 111 25.51 7.87 -4.96
CA GLY A 111 25.44 9.20 -5.54
C GLY A 111 24.02 9.69 -5.77
N HIS A 112 23.92 10.97 -6.12
CA HIS A 112 22.68 11.59 -6.54
C HIS A 112 22.91 12.77 -7.46
N GLN A 113 21.85 13.19 -8.16
CA GLN A 113 21.85 14.39 -9.00
C GLN A 113 20.59 15.20 -8.72
N LEU A 114 20.76 16.43 -8.21
CA LEU A 114 19.66 17.39 -8.09
C LEU A 114 19.61 18.24 -9.36
N ALA A 115 18.49 18.24 -10.06
CA ALA A 115 18.30 18.98 -11.29
C ALA A 115 17.04 19.85 -11.20
N ARG A 116 17.13 21.12 -11.64
CA ARG A 116 15.97 21.98 -11.76
C ARG A 116 15.11 21.56 -12.94
N VAL A 117 13.79 21.59 -12.75
CA VAL A 117 12.81 21.23 -13.80
C VAL A 117 12.03 22.47 -14.21
N ASP A 118 11.83 22.62 -15.52
CA ASP A 118 10.95 23.67 -16.06
C ASP A 118 9.55 23.07 -16.25
N THR A 119 8.64 23.44 -15.35
CA THR A 119 7.27 22.95 -15.33
C THR A 119 6.27 24.11 -15.48
N PRO A 120 5.08 23.84 -16.03
CA PRO A 120 4.02 24.86 -16.06
C PRO A 120 3.61 25.24 -14.62
N PRO A 121 3.02 26.46 -14.47
CA PRO A 121 2.47 26.86 -13.18
C PRO A 121 1.46 25.86 -12.63
N PRO A 122 1.36 25.71 -11.29
CA PRO A 122 0.46 24.73 -10.67
C PRO A 122 -1.01 25.02 -10.99
N GLN A 123 -1.79 23.98 -11.15
CA GLN A 123 -3.24 24.06 -11.35
C GLN A 123 -4.00 24.11 -10.00
N PHE A 124 -3.30 24.39 -8.92
CA PHE A 124 -3.84 24.54 -7.57
C PHE A 124 -3.35 25.87 -6.96
N PRO A 125 -4.07 26.41 -5.95
CA PRO A 125 -3.67 27.66 -5.29
C PRO A 125 -2.38 27.47 -4.49
N GLU A 126 -1.29 28.09 -4.92
CA GLU A 126 0.04 27.92 -4.30
C GLU A 126 0.03 28.31 -2.82
N ASP A 127 -0.58 29.44 -2.46
CA ASP A 127 -0.62 29.90 -1.06
C ASP A 127 -1.38 28.91 -0.15
N ALA A 128 -2.49 28.34 -0.64
CA ALA A 128 -3.26 27.36 0.10
C ALA A 128 -2.49 26.03 0.24
N PHE A 129 -1.76 25.63 -0.80
CA PHE A 129 -0.89 24.47 -0.76
C PHE A 129 0.23 24.66 0.28
N GLN A 130 0.93 25.79 0.25
CA GLN A 130 2.02 26.09 1.17
C GLN A 130 1.54 26.19 2.63
N ALA A 131 0.34 26.71 2.86
CA ALA A 131 -0.25 26.82 4.20
C ALA A 131 -0.50 25.47 4.88
N LEU A 132 -0.58 24.37 4.12
CA LEU A 132 -0.76 23.01 4.64
C LEU A 132 0.56 22.38 5.14
N ASN A 133 1.70 23.07 5.10
CA ASN A 133 2.99 22.49 5.46
C ASN A 133 3.29 21.16 4.73
N PRO A 134 3.28 21.16 3.37
CA PRO A 134 3.27 19.94 2.56
C PRO A 134 4.55 19.13 2.72
N ALA A 135 4.42 17.85 3.05
CA ALA A 135 5.53 16.93 3.18
C ALA A 135 5.60 15.89 2.05
N PHE A 136 4.43 15.42 1.59
CA PHE A 136 4.39 14.27 0.69
C PHE A 136 3.19 14.33 -0.25
N ILE A 137 3.45 14.10 -1.53
CA ILE A 137 2.38 13.91 -2.53
C ILE A 137 2.55 12.54 -3.15
N ARG A 138 1.48 11.75 -3.16
CA ARG A 138 1.45 10.48 -3.86
C ARG A 138 0.20 10.36 -4.73
N PHE A 139 0.39 9.93 -5.96
CA PHE A 139 -0.72 9.63 -6.84
C PHE A 139 -1.31 8.26 -6.52
N SER A 140 -2.61 8.21 -6.29
CA SER A 140 -3.33 6.95 -6.21
C SER A 140 -3.41 6.35 -7.60
N SER A 141 -3.22 5.04 -7.72
CA SER A 141 -3.50 4.29 -8.97
C SER A 141 -5.01 4.25 -9.19
N GLY A 142 -5.60 5.41 -9.53
CA GLY A 142 -7.04 5.56 -9.67
C GLY A 142 -7.61 4.50 -10.62
N THR A 143 -8.46 3.61 -10.11
CA THR A 143 -9.25 2.68 -10.92
C THR A 143 -10.22 3.42 -11.87
N THR A 144 -10.26 4.75 -11.82
CA THR A 144 -11.23 5.63 -12.50
C THR A 144 -10.62 6.51 -13.60
N GLY A 145 -9.40 6.25 -14.04
CA GLY A 145 -8.78 6.90 -15.21
C GLY A 145 -8.12 8.27 -14.96
N THR A 146 -8.40 8.96 -13.85
CA THR A 146 -7.67 10.17 -13.44
C THR A 146 -7.01 9.91 -12.10
N SER A 147 -5.68 9.90 -12.10
CA SER A 147 -4.90 9.77 -10.87
C SER A 147 -4.98 11.05 -10.05
N LYS A 148 -5.42 10.95 -8.78
CA LYS A 148 -5.51 12.09 -7.87
C LYS A 148 -4.24 12.14 -7.02
N GLY A 149 -3.57 13.28 -6.98
CA GLY A 149 -2.47 13.49 -6.05
C GLY A 149 -3.01 13.65 -4.62
N VAL A 150 -2.64 12.75 -3.72
CA VAL A 150 -2.96 12.82 -2.29
C VAL A 150 -1.87 13.60 -1.59
N LEU A 151 -2.23 14.73 -0.98
CA LEU A 151 -1.32 15.58 -0.22
C LEU A 151 -1.36 15.23 1.26
N LEU A 152 -0.19 15.08 1.85
CA LEU A 152 0.01 14.85 3.28
C LEU A 152 1.00 15.89 3.84
N SER A 153 0.61 16.56 4.90
CA SER A 153 1.47 17.45 5.67
C SER A 153 2.40 16.68 6.61
N HIS A 154 3.41 17.36 7.17
CA HIS A 154 4.24 16.77 8.22
C HIS A 154 3.42 16.38 9.46
N GLU A 155 2.42 17.18 9.80
CA GLU A 155 1.49 16.97 10.91
C GLU A 155 0.63 15.73 10.68
N THR A 156 0.07 15.61 9.49
CA THR A 156 -0.73 14.45 9.07
C THR A 156 0.09 13.17 9.07
N LEU A 157 1.33 13.22 8.57
CA LEU A 157 2.21 12.06 8.61
C LEU A 157 2.51 11.62 10.06
N LEU A 158 2.81 12.56 10.97
CA LEU A 158 3.05 12.24 12.37
C LEU A 158 1.82 11.62 13.04
N ALA A 159 0.66 12.23 12.84
CA ALA A 159 -0.60 11.74 13.40
C ALA A 159 -0.91 10.31 12.93
N ARG A 160 -0.71 10.05 11.64
CA ARG A 160 -0.92 8.76 10.98
C ARG A 160 -0.02 7.66 11.53
N ILE A 161 1.30 7.91 11.61
CA ILE A 161 2.25 6.90 12.09
C ILE A 161 2.06 6.64 13.59
N THR A 162 1.68 7.65 14.36
CA THR A 162 1.38 7.51 15.79
C THR A 162 0.15 6.62 15.98
N ALA A 163 -0.94 6.90 15.28
CA ALA A 163 -2.17 6.10 15.36
C ALA A 163 -1.95 4.64 14.90
N ALA A 164 -1.20 4.43 13.80
CA ALA A 164 -0.85 3.09 13.35
C ALA A 164 -0.05 2.32 14.41
N ASN A 165 0.88 3.00 15.09
CA ASN A 165 1.75 2.37 16.08
C ASN A 165 1.03 2.05 17.42
N GLU A 166 -0.08 2.67 17.71
CA GLU A 166 -0.94 2.25 18.85
C GLU A 166 -1.36 0.78 18.72
N GLY A 167 -1.59 0.32 17.50
CA GLY A 167 -1.90 -1.08 17.20
C GLY A 167 -0.68 -1.95 16.97
N LEU A 168 0.25 -1.52 16.13
CA LEU A 168 1.44 -2.29 15.74
C LEU A 168 2.43 -2.49 16.89
N LYS A 169 2.48 -1.56 17.84
CA LYS A 169 3.35 -1.57 19.02
C LYS A 169 4.82 -1.81 18.66
N ILE A 170 5.25 -1.14 17.59
CA ILE A 170 6.64 -1.19 17.13
C ILE A 170 7.51 -0.34 18.05
N GLY A 171 8.67 -0.85 18.44
CA GLY A 171 9.60 -0.19 19.34
C GLY A 171 11.08 -0.50 19.03
N PRO A 172 12.00 -0.02 19.87
CA PRO A 172 13.45 -0.16 19.65
C PRO A 172 13.95 -1.61 19.60
N GLU A 173 13.20 -2.56 20.14
CA GLU A 173 13.56 -3.99 20.12
C GLU A 173 13.18 -4.66 18.80
N ASP A 174 12.42 -3.94 17.92
CA ASP A 174 11.98 -4.53 16.67
C ASP A 174 12.99 -4.41 15.55
N ARG A 175 13.06 -5.49 14.77
CA ARG A 175 13.86 -5.64 13.57
C ARG A 175 12.93 -6.04 12.43
N ILE A 176 12.69 -5.08 11.52
CA ILE A 176 11.65 -5.21 10.51
C ILE A 176 12.28 -5.60 9.18
N LEU A 177 12.00 -6.81 8.71
CA LEU A 177 12.38 -7.25 7.37
C LEU A 177 11.42 -6.62 6.36
N TRP A 178 11.95 -5.71 5.58
CA TRP A 178 11.17 -4.88 4.66
C TRP A 178 11.23 -5.43 3.23
N MET A 179 10.06 -5.64 2.60
CA MET A 179 9.94 -6.33 1.31
C MET A 179 9.14 -5.56 0.24
N LEU A 180 8.75 -4.31 0.51
CA LEU A 180 7.90 -3.56 -0.41
C LEU A 180 8.64 -2.36 -1.02
N PRO A 181 8.23 -1.88 -2.23
CA PRO A 181 8.87 -0.73 -2.85
C PRO A 181 8.81 0.51 -1.97
N LEU A 182 9.95 1.16 -1.75
CA LEU A 182 10.08 2.35 -0.89
C LEU A 182 9.28 3.54 -1.43
N ALA A 183 9.23 3.73 -2.73
CA ALA A 183 8.46 4.80 -3.36
C ALA A 183 6.97 4.81 -2.93
N HIS A 184 6.42 3.65 -2.59
CA HIS A 184 5.02 3.52 -2.18
C HIS A 184 4.81 3.52 -0.66
N HIS A 185 5.83 3.25 0.12
CA HIS A 185 5.68 2.96 1.55
C HIS A 185 6.57 3.81 2.47
N PHE A 186 7.53 4.56 1.94
CA PHE A 186 8.48 5.33 2.74
C PHE A 186 7.79 6.20 3.79
N ALA A 187 6.89 7.10 3.35
CA ALA A 187 6.27 8.08 4.22
C ALA A 187 5.31 7.50 5.28
N VAL A 188 4.82 6.27 5.07
CA VAL A 188 3.84 5.65 5.97
C VAL A 188 4.41 4.50 6.80
N SER A 189 5.47 3.85 6.33
CA SER A 189 6.06 2.68 7.01
C SER A 189 7.47 2.95 7.50
N ILE A 190 8.41 3.33 6.62
CA ILE A 190 9.82 3.55 7.02
C ILE A 190 9.91 4.71 8.03
N VAL A 191 9.17 5.79 7.80
CA VAL A 191 9.11 6.93 8.74
C VAL A 191 8.54 6.51 10.10
N LEU A 192 7.54 5.60 10.13
CA LEU A 192 7.04 5.02 11.38
C LEU A 192 8.14 4.24 12.12
N TYR A 193 8.86 3.38 11.42
CA TYR A 193 9.92 2.57 12.04
C TYR A 193 11.03 3.44 12.60
N LEU A 194 11.48 4.43 11.83
CA LEU A 194 12.45 5.41 12.29
C LEU A 194 11.94 6.23 13.49
N HIS A 195 10.65 6.61 13.50
CA HIS A 195 10.05 7.33 14.62
C HIS A 195 9.94 6.45 15.88
N ALA A 196 9.68 5.16 15.71
CA ALA A 196 9.57 4.20 16.81
C ALA A 196 10.92 3.71 17.36
N GLY A 197 12.02 3.96 16.68
CA GLY A 197 13.37 3.49 17.07
C GLY A 197 13.69 2.07 16.63
N ALA A 198 12.87 1.48 15.77
CA ALA A 198 13.06 0.12 15.26
C ALA A 198 14.10 0.05 14.14
N VAL A 199 14.74 -1.10 13.99
CA VAL A 199 15.73 -1.35 12.94
C VAL A 199 15.01 -1.85 11.67
N THR A 200 15.24 -1.23 10.52
CA THR A 200 14.76 -1.72 9.23
C THR A 200 15.84 -2.53 8.54
N ILE A 201 15.53 -3.76 8.17
CA ILE A 201 16.41 -4.66 7.41
C ILE A 201 15.99 -4.57 5.94
N LEU A 202 16.89 -4.08 5.09
CA LEU A 202 16.72 -3.99 3.65
C LEU A 202 17.50 -5.15 3.01
N GLU A 203 16.78 -6.16 2.51
CA GLU A 203 17.37 -7.24 1.75
C GLU A 203 17.15 -6.97 0.25
N PRO A 204 18.23 -6.75 -0.52
CA PRO A 204 18.11 -6.40 -1.94
C PRO A 204 17.72 -7.58 -2.82
N SER A 205 17.95 -8.81 -2.36
CA SER A 205 17.61 -10.01 -3.11
C SER A 205 16.16 -10.43 -2.85
N PRO A 206 15.34 -10.65 -3.89
CA PRO A 206 14.00 -11.19 -3.75
C PRO A 206 14.00 -12.72 -3.59
N ALA A 207 15.15 -13.37 -3.58
CA ALA A 207 15.25 -14.81 -3.46
C ALA A 207 14.86 -15.27 -2.05
N ARG A 208 14.06 -16.33 -1.98
CA ARG A 208 13.56 -16.89 -0.71
C ARG A 208 14.68 -17.20 0.27
N GLU A 209 15.75 -17.80 -0.22
CA GLU A 209 16.90 -18.21 0.57
C GLU A 209 17.59 -17.02 1.25
N ASP A 210 17.73 -15.91 0.52
CA ASP A 210 18.36 -14.69 1.02
C ASP A 210 17.45 -13.99 2.05
N ILE A 211 16.14 -13.96 1.79
CA ILE A 211 15.15 -13.41 2.73
C ILE A 211 15.18 -14.18 4.06
N LEU A 212 15.18 -15.53 4.01
CA LEU A 212 15.22 -16.35 5.21
C LEU A 212 16.57 -16.23 5.93
N ALA A 213 17.69 -16.17 5.19
CA ALA A 213 19.00 -15.94 5.75
C ALA A 213 19.13 -14.58 6.44
N ALA A 214 18.57 -13.52 5.85
CA ALA A 214 18.52 -12.19 6.47
C ALA A 214 17.63 -12.17 7.73
N ALA A 215 16.50 -12.88 7.69
CA ALA A 215 15.61 -13.02 8.83
C ALA A 215 16.30 -13.72 10.03
N GLU A 216 17.06 -14.77 9.76
CA GLU A 216 17.82 -15.51 10.77
C GLU A 216 19.01 -14.70 11.27
N ALA A 217 19.86 -14.19 10.37
CA ALA A 217 21.09 -13.49 10.73
C ALA A 217 20.83 -12.20 11.54
N HIS A 218 19.70 -11.55 11.31
CA HIS A 218 19.35 -10.31 11.97
C HIS A 218 18.24 -10.46 13.01
N GLU A 219 17.82 -11.69 13.31
CA GLU A 219 16.75 -11.98 14.30
C GLU A 219 15.50 -11.13 14.03
N ALA A 220 15.04 -11.09 12.77
CA ALA A 220 13.90 -10.26 12.39
C ALA A 220 12.65 -10.59 13.21
N THR A 221 12.07 -9.59 13.86
CA THR A 221 10.89 -9.74 14.74
C THR A 221 9.60 -9.46 14.00
N LEU A 222 9.68 -8.75 12.90
CA LEU A 222 8.54 -8.37 12.08
C LEU A 222 8.87 -8.46 10.61
N MET A 223 7.91 -8.94 9.82
CA MET A 223 7.96 -8.87 8.36
C MET A 223 6.77 -8.09 7.83
N TYR A 224 7.02 -7.17 6.88
CA TYR A 224 5.99 -6.42 6.19
C TYR A 224 6.10 -6.67 4.69
N GLY A 225 5.11 -7.39 4.11
CA GLY A 225 5.20 -7.85 2.74
C GLY A 225 3.85 -8.02 2.04
N ALA A 226 3.91 -8.33 0.75
CA ALA A 226 2.75 -8.70 -0.05
C ALA A 226 2.46 -10.21 0.08
N PRO A 227 1.23 -10.67 -0.19
CA PRO A 227 0.87 -12.08 -0.07
C PRO A 227 1.78 -13.05 -0.83
N PHE A 228 2.33 -12.62 -1.99
CA PHE A 228 3.21 -13.49 -2.77
C PHE A 228 4.54 -13.80 -2.05
N HIS A 229 5.09 -12.86 -1.27
CA HIS A 229 6.28 -13.12 -0.46
C HIS A 229 6.01 -14.23 0.56
N TYR A 230 4.87 -14.17 1.23
CA TYR A 230 4.48 -15.18 2.22
C TYR A 230 4.20 -16.54 1.58
N ALA A 231 3.60 -16.58 0.39
CA ALA A 231 3.41 -17.83 -0.35
C ALA A 231 4.76 -18.46 -0.73
N MET A 232 5.72 -17.65 -1.18
CA MET A 232 7.07 -18.08 -1.52
C MET A 232 7.82 -18.63 -0.29
N LEU A 233 7.74 -17.92 0.84
CA LEU A 233 8.38 -18.36 2.10
C LEU A 233 7.71 -19.62 2.67
N ALA A 234 6.38 -19.72 2.60
CA ALA A 234 5.64 -20.90 3.05
C ALA A 234 5.99 -22.16 2.25
N ALA A 235 6.38 -22.01 0.98
CA ALA A 235 6.81 -23.10 0.11
C ALA A 235 8.27 -23.56 0.37
N ASP A 236 8.98 -22.96 1.34
CA ASP A 236 10.34 -23.34 1.66
C ASP A 236 10.40 -24.75 2.28
N PRO A 237 11.21 -25.69 1.74
CA PRO A 237 11.37 -27.03 2.28
C PRO A 237 12.39 -27.12 3.44
N GLY A 238 13.07 -26.00 3.76
CA GLY A 238 14.13 -25.95 4.78
C GLY A 238 13.62 -26.14 6.22
N GLU A 239 14.52 -26.12 7.17
CA GLU A 239 14.24 -26.38 8.59
C GLU A 239 14.14 -25.12 9.45
N PHE A 240 14.46 -23.94 8.90
CA PHE A 240 14.39 -22.67 9.64
C PHE A 240 12.97 -22.40 10.18
N ARG A 241 12.84 -22.04 11.47
CA ARG A 241 11.55 -21.90 12.18
C ARG A 241 11.14 -20.47 12.52
N TRP A 242 11.98 -19.52 12.36
CA TRP A 242 11.78 -18.08 12.65
C TRP A 242 11.29 -17.77 14.08
N PRO A 243 12.02 -18.16 15.12
CA PRO A 243 11.57 -18.02 16.51
C PRO A 243 11.45 -16.57 16.99
N SER A 244 12.11 -15.64 16.35
CA SER A 244 12.05 -14.19 16.67
C SER A 244 10.82 -13.50 16.08
N LEU A 245 10.12 -14.10 15.11
CA LEU A 245 9.00 -13.48 14.43
C LEU A 245 7.79 -13.31 15.37
N ARG A 246 7.45 -12.07 15.71
CA ARG A 246 6.25 -11.74 16.51
C ARG A 246 5.08 -11.25 15.67
N LEU A 247 5.34 -10.74 14.46
CA LEU A 247 4.30 -10.16 13.62
C LEU A 247 4.66 -10.26 12.13
N ALA A 248 3.76 -10.86 11.35
CA ALA A 248 3.85 -10.94 9.90
C ALA A 248 2.64 -10.23 9.27
N VAL A 249 2.87 -9.06 8.64
CA VAL A 249 1.81 -8.21 8.10
C VAL A 249 1.72 -8.34 6.59
N ALA A 250 0.60 -8.85 6.10
CA ALA A 250 0.28 -8.90 4.68
C ALA A 250 -0.53 -7.67 4.27
N THR A 251 -0.09 -7.00 3.20
CA THR A 251 -0.73 -5.79 2.67
C THR A 251 -0.63 -5.71 1.13
N ALA A 252 -1.06 -4.61 0.56
CA ALA A 252 -1.04 -4.28 -0.87
C ALA A 252 -1.99 -5.07 -1.76
N ALA A 253 -2.37 -6.29 -1.39
CA ALA A 253 -3.34 -7.12 -2.12
C ALA A 253 -4.17 -7.94 -1.14
N ALA A 254 -5.30 -8.49 -1.60
CA ALA A 254 -6.09 -9.44 -0.81
C ALA A 254 -5.25 -10.68 -0.49
N LEU A 255 -5.30 -11.11 0.77
CA LEU A 255 -4.57 -12.28 1.26
C LEU A 255 -5.36 -13.57 0.93
N PRO A 256 -4.82 -14.48 0.09
CA PRO A 256 -5.46 -15.77 -0.13
C PRO A 256 -5.42 -16.63 1.14
N GLU A 257 -6.51 -17.28 1.49
CA GLU A 257 -6.59 -18.14 2.67
C GLU A 257 -5.54 -19.26 2.64
N ALA A 258 -5.35 -19.90 1.48
CA ALA A 258 -4.34 -20.94 1.31
C ALA A 258 -2.93 -20.45 1.65
N THR A 259 -2.56 -19.22 1.27
CA THR A 259 -1.28 -18.62 1.62
C THR A 259 -1.16 -18.39 3.12
N ALA A 260 -2.20 -17.86 3.76
CA ALA A 260 -2.20 -17.62 5.20
C ALA A 260 -2.05 -18.93 5.99
N ARG A 261 -2.82 -19.95 5.62
CA ARG A 261 -2.76 -21.29 6.26
C ARG A 261 -1.40 -21.96 6.05
N ALA A 262 -0.84 -21.89 4.84
CA ALA A 262 0.48 -22.46 4.55
C ALA A 262 1.60 -21.77 5.35
N PHE A 263 1.58 -20.45 5.44
CA PHE A 263 2.55 -19.68 6.22
C PHE A 263 2.45 -20.00 7.72
N GLN A 264 1.24 -20.01 8.26
CA GLN A 264 1.00 -20.37 9.65
C GLN A 264 1.48 -21.80 9.97
N ALA A 265 1.19 -22.75 9.10
CA ALA A 265 1.66 -24.14 9.27
C ALA A 265 3.20 -24.25 9.22
N ARG A 266 3.86 -23.41 8.41
CA ARG A 266 5.32 -23.43 8.21
C ARG A 266 6.09 -22.76 9.35
N PHE A 267 5.60 -21.61 9.84
CA PHE A 267 6.32 -20.75 10.78
C PHE A 267 5.66 -20.61 12.16
N ASP A 268 4.50 -21.26 12.37
CA ASP A 268 3.71 -21.18 13.61
C ASP A 268 3.29 -19.75 13.97
N GLN A 269 3.12 -18.90 12.93
CA GLN A 269 2.76 -17.48 13.07
C GLN A 269 1.63 -17.15 12.09
N PRO A 270 0.47 -16.61 12.54
CA PRO A 270 -0.60 -16.19 11.66
C PRO A 270 -0.17 -14.97 10.81
N LEU A 271 -0.69 -14.88 9.59
CA LEU A 271 -0.55 -13.68 8.77
C LEU A 271 -1.63 -12.66 9.15
N VAL A 272 -1.19 -11.50 9.59
CA VAL A 272 -2.04 -10.37 9.93
C VAL A 272 -2.30 -9.54 8.69
N GLN A 273 -3.57 -9.40 8.29
CA GLN A 273 -3.94 -8.54 7.16
C GLN A 273 -4.24 -7.12 7.64
N GLY A 274 -3.65 -6.10 7.01
CA GLY A 274 -3.91 -4.71 7.28
C GLY A 274 -4.52 -3.99 6.08
N LEU A 275 -5.57 -3.18 6.31
CA LEU A 275 -6.13 -2.27 5.31
C LEU A 275 -5.46 -0.91 5.43
N GLY A 276 -4.59 -0.62 4.47
CA GLY A 276 -3.93 0.68 4.30
C GLY A 276 -4.38 1.38 3.02
N ILE A 277 -4.83 2.62 3.14
CA ILE A 277 -5.26 3.47 2.03
C ILE A 277 -4.42 4.75 2.09
N ILE A 278 -3.91 5.22 0.94
CA ILE A 278 -3.02 6.40 0.94
C ILE A 278 -3.70 7.63 1.53
N GLU A 279 -4.99 7.79 1.37
CA GLU A 279 -5.78 8.88 1.93
C GLU A 279 -5.95 8.78 3.46
N VAL A 280 -5.80 7.58 4.04
CA VAL A 280 -6.14 7.31 5.45
C VAL A 280 -4.94 6.86 6.28
N GLY A 281 -4.06 6.06 5.71
CA GLY A 281 -3.05 5.30 6.42
C GLY A 281 -3.55 3.90 6.80
N LEU A 282 -3.00 3.29 7.83
CA LEU A 282 -3.42 2.02 8.39
C LEU A 282 -4.52 2.27 9.42
N SER A 283 -5.76 1.94 9.09
CA SER A 283 -6.92 2.17 9.96
C SER A 283 -7.55 0.90 10.52
N VAL A 284 -7.32 -0.22 9.86
CA VAL A 284 -7.91 -1.53 10.22
C VAL A 284 -6.83 -2.59 10.12
N ILE A 285 -6.78 -3.52 11.07
CA ILE A 285 -5.83 -4.62 11.08
C ILE A 285 -6.42 -5.84 11.79
N ASN A 286 -6.06 -7.02 11.33
CA ASN A 286 -6.55 -8.31 11.82
C ASN A 286 -5.55 -8.95 12.80
N PHE A 287 -5.44 -8.45 14.02
CA PHE A 287 -4.52 -9.03 15.01
C PHE A 287 -5.08 -10.30 15.65
N ASP A 288 -6.26 -10.21 16.23
CA ASP A 288 -6.78 -11.23 17.14
C ASP A 288 -7.45 -12.41 16.42
N ASP A 289 -7.98 -12.15 15.23
CA ASP A 289 -8.78 -13.13 14.47
C ASP A 289 -8.00 -13.74 13.29
N ALA A 290 -6.72 -13.38 13.08
CA ALA A 290 -5.95 -13.76 11.90
C ALA A 290 -5.75 -15.27 11.74
N ALA A 291 -5.64 -16.01 12.84
CA ALA A 291 -5.48 -17.46 12.81
C ALA A 291 -6.77 -18.17 12.36
N GLU A 292 -7.94 -17.70 12.74
CA GLU A 292 -9.25 -18.30 12.43
C GLU A 292 -9.85 -17.72 11.16
N HIS A 293 -9.73 -16.39 10.98
CA HIS A 293 -10.33 -15.61 9.89
C HIS A 293 -9.25 -14.84 9.08
N PRO A 294 -8.32 -15.53 8.42
CA PRO A 294 -7.15 -14.90 7.80
C PRO A 294 -7.49 -13.95 6.63
N THR A 295 -8.66 -14.08 6.03
CA THR A 295 -9.12 -13.21 4.92
C THR A 295 -9.86 -11.96 5.39
N ALA A 296 -10.21 -11.87 6.68
CA ALA A 296 -10.76 -10.65 7.25
C ALA A 296 -9.69 -9.55 7.30
N ILE A 297 -10.10 -8.30 7.13
CA ILE A 297 -9.19 -7.14 7.29
C ILE A 297 -9.01 -6.74 8.76
N GLY A 298 -9.84 -7.30 9.65
CA GLY A 298 -9.71 -7.13 11.09
C GLY A 298 -10.65 -6.09 11.68
N ARG A 299 -10.17 -5.39 12.71
CA ARG A 299 -10.94 -4.37 13.44
C ARG A 299 -10.30 -3.01 13.28
N ALA A 300 -11.11 -1.95 13.44
CA ALA A 300 -10.60 -0.59 13.46
C ALA A 300 -9.60 -0.41 14.61
N LEU A 301 -8.49 0.27 14.32
CA LEU A 301 -7.56 0.71 15.36
C LEU A 301 -8.25 1.70 16.31
N PRO A 302 -7.85 1.79 17.59
CA PRO A 302 -8.56 2.59 18.61
C PRO A 302 -8.76 4.06 18.25
N ALA A 303 -7.84 4.64 17.48
CA ALA A 303 -7.90 6.04 17.04
C ALA A 303 -8.92 6.30 15.92
N TYR A 304 -9.49 5.26 15.31
CA TYR A 304 -10.36 5.39 14.14
C TYR A 304 -11.80 5.00 14.43
N ASP A 305 -12.73 5.80 13.92
CA ASP A 305 -14.17 5.55 13.91
C ASP A 305 -14.60 5.10 12.50
N VAL A 306 -15.26 3.96 12.40
CA VAL A 306 -15.64 3.33 11.13
C VAL A 306 -17.16 3.21 11.04
N ARG A 307 -17.70 3.52 9.86
CA ARG A 307 -19.10 3.32 9.51
C ARG A 307 -19.21 2.57 8.19
N LEU A 308 -20.19 1.70 8.11
CA LEU A 308 -20.59 1.02 6.87
C LEU A 308 -21.95 1.59 6.44
N LEU A 309 -21.96 2.27 5.29
CA LEU A 309 -23.14 2.99 4.80
C LEU A 309 -23.64 2.42 3.46
N ASP A 310 -24.95 2.48 3.26
CA ASP A 310 -25.58 2.15 1.99
C ASP A 310 -25.50 3.31 0.98
N GLU A 311 -26.12 3.16 -0.18
CA GLU A 311 -26.19 4.18 -1.23
C GLU A 311 -27.01 5.43 -0.86
N ASN A 312 -27.81 5.36 0.21
CA ASN A 312 -28.58 6.47 0.79
C ASN A 312 -27.87 7.09 2.00
N HIS A 313 -26.62 6.73 2.22
CA HIS A 313 -25.81 7.14 3.39
C HIS A 313 -26.43 6.73 4.74
N GLN A 314 -27.20 5.61 4.77
CA GLN A 314 -27.71 5.04 6.01
C GLN A 314 -26.84 3.87 6.45
N PRO A 315 -26.68 3.66 7.77
CA PRO A 315 -25.98 2.48 8.27
C PRO A 315 -26.61 1.20 7.74
N VAL A 316 -25.77 0.27 7.26
CA VAL A 316 -26.24 -1.05 6.83
C VAL A 316 -26.50 -1.96 8.03
N GLU A 317 -27.38 -2.94 7.84
CA GLU A 317 -27.58 -4.00 8.83
C GLU A 317 -26.33 -4.91 8.92
N GLU A 318 -26.19 -5.55 10.05
CA GLU A 318 -25.13 -6.51 10.30
C GLU A 318 -25.06 -7.61 9.24
N GLY A 319 -23.85 -7.94 8.78
CA GLY A 319 -23.62 -8.89 7.70
C GLY A 319 -23.91 -8.36 6.29
N GLN A 320 -24.53 -7.19 6.15
CA GLN A 320 -24.70 -6.56 4.84
C GLN A 320 -23.46 -5.77 4.44
N ALA A 321 -23.19 -5.73 3.14
CA ALA A 321 -22.10 -4.95 2.58
C ALA A 321 -22.47 -3.46 2.54
N GLY A 322 -21.64 -2.64 3.20
CA GLY A 322 -21.71 -1.19 3.16
C GLY A 322 -20.42 -0.58 2.66
N GLU A 323 -20.48 0.65 2.16
CA GLU A 323 -19.30 1.42 1.82
C GLU A 323 -18.55 1.82 3.10
N PHE A 324 -17.24 1.59 3.11
CA PHE A 324 -16.37 1.84 4.25
C PHE A 324 -16.04 3.33 4.36
N HIS A 325 -16.58 3.95 5.39
CA HIS A 325 -16.31 5.31 5.79
C HIS A 325 -15.46 5.32 7.06
N VAL A 326 -14.42 6.14 7.10
CA VAL A 326 -13.49 6.20 8.22
C VAL A 326 -13.16 7.62 8.62
N ARG A 327 -13.13 7.86 9.93
CA ARG A 327 -12.70 9.10 10.57
C ARG A 327 -11.61 8.78 11.58
N GLY A 328 -10.60 9.63 11.67
CA GLY A 328 -9.50 9.48 12.60
C GLY A 328 -8.35 10.42 12.31
N PRO A 329 -7.23 10.28 13.01
CA PRO A 329 -6.05 11.09 12.78
C PRO A 329 -5.34 10.71 11.47
N GLY A 330 -4.65 11.66 10.88
CA GLY A 330 -3.79 11.40 9.72
C GLY A 330 -4.51 11.12 8.40
N LEU A 331 -5.77 11.55 8.26
CA LEU A 331 -6.45 11.60 6.97
C LEU A 331 -5.78 12.64 6.07
N LEU A 332 -5.92 12.49 4.74
CA LEU A 332 -5.31 13.41 3.78
C LEU A 332 -5.68 14.86 4.04
N ASP A 333 -4.73 15.77 3.75
CA ASP A 333 -4.98 17.21 3.89
C ASP A 333 -5.73 17.76 2.66
N ALA A 334 -5.42 17.24 1.46
CA ALA A 334 -6.08 17.67 0.22
C ALA A 334 -5.90 16.63 -0.89
N TYR A 335 -6.76 16.71 -1.91
CA TYR A 335 -6.44 16.25 -3.26
C TYR A 335 -5.84 17.38 -4.08
N LEU A 336 -4.79 17.08 -4.83
CA LEU A 336 -4.04 18.06 -5.60
C LEU A 336 -4.76 18.46 -6.89
N VAL A 337 -5.28 17.46 -7.63
CA VAL A 337 -5.96 17.69 -8.93
C VAL A 337 -7.19 16.77 -9.05
N PRO A 338 -8.40 17.36 -9.16
CA PRO A 338 -8.68 18.78 -8.92
C PRO A 338 -8.40 19.15 -7.47
N TRP A 339 -7.98 20.40 -7.24
CA TRP A 339 -7.73 20.88 -5.89
C TRP A 339 -8.96 20.76 -5.01
N ASN A 340 -8.81 20.02 -3.91
CA ASN A 340 -9.85 19.83 -2.92
C ASN A 340 -9.24 19.71 -1.52
N PRO A 341 -9.22 20.80 -0.73
CA PRO A 341 -8.72 20.80 0.65
C PRO A 341 -9.75 20.30 1.67
N GLU A 342 -10.97 20.02 1.25
CA GLU A 342 -12.05 19.50 2.10
C GLU A 342 -12.59 18.18 1.54
N PRO A 343 -11.76 17.12 1.49
CA PRO A 343 -12.13 15.87 0.85
C PRO A 343 -13.07 14.99 1.70
N LEU A 344 -13.39 15.41 2.92
CA LEU A 344 -14.15 14.64 3.89
C LEU A 344 -15.63 15.08 3.88
N THR A 345 -16.53 14.13 4.12
CA THR A 345 -17.96 14.41 4.36
C THR A 345 -18.27 14.12 5.82
N ASP A 346 -18.74 15.13 6.55
CA ASP A 346 -18.99 15.06 8.00
C ASP A 346 -17.79 14.54 8.82
N GLY A 347 -16.57 14.84 8.34
CA GLY A 347 -15.32 14.40 8.93
C GLY A 347 -14.93 12.96 8.60
N TYR A 348 -15.70 12.27 7.75
CA TYR A 348 -15.38 10.91 7.29
C TYR A 348 -14.82 10.92 5.86
N PHE A 349 -13.86 10.06 5.65
CA PHE A 349 -13.37 9.71 4.32
C PHE A 349 -14.14 8.50 3.79
N SER A 350 -14.73 8.62 2.59
CA SER A 350 -15.36 7.53 1.85
C SER A 350 -14.31 6.83 0.99
N SER A 351 -14.00 5.57 1.31
CA SER A 351 -12.92 4.84 0.64
C SER A 351 -13.33 4.26 -0.72
N GLY A 352 -14.63 4.08 -0.94
CA GLY A 352 -15.16 3.32 -2.07
C GLY A 352 -14.96 1.80 -1.94
N ASP A 353 -14.41 1.32 -0.83
CA ASP A 353 -14.36 -0.11 -0.50
C ASP A 353 -15.69 -0.57 0.09
N LEU A 354 -16.14 -1.76 -0.27
CA LEU A 354 -17.31 -2.40 0.31
C LEU A 354 -16.87 -3.44 1.32
N VAL A 355 -17.42 -3.33 2.52
CA VAL A 355 -17.03 -4.12 3.70
C VAL A 355 -18.26 -4.67 4.37
N THR A 356 -18.19 -5.89 4.89
CA THR A 356 -19.17 -6.46 5.81
C THR A 356 -18.62 -6.45 7.23
N SER A 357 -19.51 -6.40 8.23
CA SER A 357 -19.14 -6.55 9.65
C SER A 357 -19.86 -7.76 10.23
N SER A 358 -19.14 -8.61 10.97
CA SER A 358 -19.72 -9.65 11.81
C SER A 358 -20.32 -9.05 13.10
N PRO A 359 -21.13 -9.83 13.87
CA PRO A 359 -21.72 -9.37 15.14
C PRO A 359 -20.74 -8.83 16.16
N ASP A 360 -19.55 -9.37 16.18
CA ASP A 360 -18.47 -8.98 17.07
C ASP A 360 -17.57 -7.87 16.49
N GLY A 361 -17.94 -7.30 15.32
CA GLY A 361 -17.26 -6.14 14.71
C GLY A 361 -16.05 -6.50 13.84
N LEU A 362 -15.84 -7.78 13.47
CA LEU A 362 -14.80 -8.17 12.54
C LEU A 362 -15.17 -7.76 11.11
N LEU A 363 -14.30 -6.99 10.47
CA LEU A 363 -14.49 -6.43 9.14
C LEU A 363 -13.89 -7.33 8.05
N THR A 364 -14.65 -7.52 6.97
CA THR A 364 -14.21 -8.28 5.79
C THR A 364 -14.44 -7.45 4.53
N LEU A 365 -13.38 -7.27 3.74
CA LEU A 365 -13.44 -6.58 2.45
C LEU A 365 -14.12 -7.49 1.43
N VAL A 366 -15.20 -7.02 0.80
CA VAL A 366 -15.96 -7.78 -0.21
C VAL A 366 -15.79 -7.24 -1.62
N GLY A 367 -15.28 -6.01 -1.78
CA GLY A 367 -14.99 -5.44 -3.10
C GLY A 367 -14.92 -3.92 -3.13
N ARG A 368 -15.10 -3.36 -4.31
CA ARG A 368 -15.14 -1.91 -4.55
C ARG A 368 -16.50 -1.48 -5.08
N SER A 369 -17.04 -0.37 -4.60
CA SER A 369 -18.35 0.16 -5.01
C SER A 369 -18.43 0.38 -6.53
N LYS A 370 -17.37 0.87 -7.15
CA LYS A 370 -17.26 1.10 -8.60
C LYS A 370 -17.08 -0.16 -9.43
N SER A 371 -16.66 -1.27 -8.83
CA SER A 371 -16.44 -2.56 -9.50
C SER A 371 -17.65 -3.48 -9.43
N VAL A 372 -18.67 -3.12 -8.65
CA VAL A 372 -19.88 -3.94 -8.49
C VAL A 372 -20.56 -4.16 -9.84
N ILE A 373 -20.85 -5.41 -10.15
CA ILE A 373 -21.59 -5.82 -11.34
C ILE A 373 -23.06 -5.94 -10.97
N ASN A 374 -23.92 -5.17 -11.62
CA ASN A 374 -25.36 -5.21 -11.36
C ASN A 374 -26.07 -6.17 -12.35
N VAL A 375 -26.47 -7.32 -11.84
CA VAL A 375 -27.16 -8.38 -12.60
C VAL A 375 -28.65 -8.35 -12.25
N ALA A 376 -29.47 -7.71 -13.06
CA ALA A 376 -30.92 -7.59 -12.82
C ALA A 376 -31.27 -7.05 -11.41
N GLY A 377 -30.53 -6.06 -10.92
CA GLY A 377 -30.71 -5.49 -9.58
C GLY A 377 -29.94 -6.18 -8.46
N MET A 378 -29.37 -7.37 -8.71
CA MET A 378 -28.54 -8.08 -7.74
C MET A 378 -27.07 -7.66 -7.87
N LYS A 379 -26.43 -7.36 -6.74
CA LYS A 379 -25.03 -6.95 -6.69
C LYS A 379 -24.11 -8.18 -6.70
N VAL A 380 -23.15 -8.20 -7.63
CA VAL A 380 -22.09 -9.20 -7.72
C VAL A 380 -20.76 -8.51 -7.51
N PHE A 381 -19.99 -9.00 -6.56
CA PHE A 381 -18.65 -8.50 -6.27
C PHE A 381 -17.62 -9.32 -7.05
N PRO A 382 -16.86 -8.69 -7.97
CA PRO A 382 -15.85 -9.40 -8.75
C PRO A 382 -14.88 -10.23 -7.91
N GLU A 383 -14.44 -9.66 -6.78
CA GLU A 383 -13.47 -10.25 -5.88
C GLU A 383 -13.97 -11.57 -5.25
N GLU A 384 -15.25 -11.66 -4.93
CA GLU A 384 -15.88 -12.88 -4.42
C GLU A 384 -15.84 -14.00 -5.46
N VAL A 385 -16.14 -13.67 -6.71
CA VAL A 385 -16.12 -14.64 -7.81
C VAL A 385 -14.70 -15.06 -8.16
N GLU A 386 -13.76 -14.11 -8.17
CA GLU A 386 -12.32 -14.34 -8.38
C GLU A 386 -11.74 -15.25 -7.30
N ALA A 387 -12.11 -15.03 -6.03
CA ALA A 387 -11.66 -15.88 -4.93
C ALA A 387 -12.05 -17.35 -5.15
N ILE A 388 -13.27 -17.62 -5.59
CA ILE A 388 -13.73 -18.97 -5.90
C ILE A 388 -13.03 -19.53 -7.14
N LEU A 389 -12.90 -18.75 -8.22
CA LEU A 389 -12.21 -19.21 -9.42
C LEU A 389 -10.74 -19.58 -9.15
N ASN A 390 -10.05 -18.80 -8.33
CA ASN A 390 -8.66 -19.02 -7.99
C ASN A 390 -8.42 -20.25 -7.07
N LEU A 391 -9.49 -20.85 -6.51
CA LEU A 391 -9.41 -22.14 -5.81
C LEU A 391 -9.39 -23.33 -6.79
N HIS A 392 -9.74 -23.12 -8.06
CA HIS A 392 -9.72 -24.20 -9.04
C HIS A 392 -8.27 -24.56 -9.39
N PRO A 393 -7.85 -25.86 -9.35
CA PRO A 393 -6.44 -26.26 -9.51
C PRO A 393 -5.83 -25.89 -10.87
N GLU A 394 -6.65 -25.78 -11.91
CA GLU A 394 -6.21 -25.38 -13.25
C GLU A 394 -6.19 -23.85 -13.47
N VAL A 395 -6.53 -23.02 -12.45
CA VAL A 395 -6.53 -21.57 -12.52
C VAL A 395 -5.35 -21.01 -11.73
N HIS A 396 -4.47 -20.30 -12.42
CA HIS A 396 -3.38 -19.56 -11.78
C HIS A 396 -3.87 -18.24 -11.18
N LEU A 397 -4.65 -17.48 -11.96
CA LEU A 397 -5.18 -16.19 -11.56
C LEU A 397 -6.41 -15.84 -12.41
N SER A 398 -7.37 -15.13 -11.82
CA SER A 398 -8.56 -14.69 -12.56
C SER A 398 -8.85 -13.20 -12.32
N ARG A 399 -9.59 -12.59 -13.26
CA ARG A 399 -10.21 -11.29 -13.15
C ARG A 399 -11.66 -11.38 -13.61
N VAL A 400 -12.57 -10.80 -12.84
CA VAL A 400 -14.00 -10.75 -13.20
C VAL A 400 -14.40 -9.30 -13.46
N ILE A 401 -15.10 -9.09 -14.56
CA ILE A 401 -15.57 -7.77 -15.00
C ILE A 401 -17.04 -7.84 -15.43
N GLY A 402 -17.74 -6.70 -15.29
CA GLY A 402 -19.10 -6.55 -15.80
C GLY A 402 -19.14 -6.36 -17.31
N SER A 403 -19.92 -7.15 -18.01
CA SER A 403 -20.20 -6.97 -19.44
C SER A 403 -21.66 -6.58 -19.64
N LYS A 404 -21.93 -5.62 -20.52
CA LYS A 404 -23.30 -5.20 -20.85
C LYS A 404 -24.11 -6.38 -21.37
N HIS A 405 -25.36 -6.49 -20.88
CA HIS A 405 -26.29 -7.53 -21.27
C HIS A 405 -27.69 -6.96 -21.45
N PRO A 406 -28.41 -7.27 -22.57
CA PRO A 406 -29.67 -6.60 -22.93
C PRO A 406 -30.82 -6.82 -21.94
N HIS A 407 -30.82 -7.92 -21.20
CA HIS A 407 -31.94 -8.28 -20.30
C HIS A 407 -31.64 -8.05 -18.82
N THR A 408 -30.37 -8.14 -18.42
CA THR A 408 -29.97 -8.05 -17.00
C THR A 408 -29.15 -6.80 -16.67
N GLY A 409 -28.97 -5.92 -17.67
CA GLY A 409 -28.09 -4.75 -17.55
C GLY A 409 -26.62 -5.13 -17.66
N GLN A 410 -26.13 -5.99 -16.77
CA GLN A 410 -24.78 -6.55 -16.79
C GLN A 410 -24.79 -8.06 -16.54
N ILE A 411 -23.70 -8.72 -16.90
CA ILE A 411 -23.36 -10.10 -16.52
C ILE A 411 -21.89 -10.17 -16.12
N PRO A 412 -21.51 -11.04 -15.16
CA PRO A 412 -20.12 -11.30 -14.86
C PRO A 412 -19.46 -12.10 -15.99
N VAL A 413 -18.24 -11.67 -16.36
CA VAL A 413 -17.36 -12.32 -17.34
C VAL A 413 -15.99 -12.50 -16.68
N ALA A 414 -15.44 -13.72 -16.74
CA ALA A 414 -14.14 -14.02 -16.17
C ALA A 414 -13.05 -14.08 -17.25
N GLU A 415 -11.93 -13.42 -17.02
CA GLU A 415 -10.67 -13.63 -17.71
C GLU A 415 -9.78 -14.49 -16.79
N VAL A 416 -9.19 -15.54 -17.34
CA VAL A 416 -8.50 -16.58 -16.55
C VAL A 416 -7.13 -16.84 -17.14
N ILE A 417 -6.10 -16.76 -16.31
CA ILE A 417 -4.76 -17.28 -16.63
C ILE A 417 -4.73 -18.74 -16.17
N PRO A 418 -4.52 -19.70 -17.04
CA PRO A 418 -4.40 -21.11 -16.67
C PRO A 418 -3.12 -21.39 -15.89
N SER A 419 -3.15 -22.37 -14.97
CA SER A 419 -1.95 -22.87 -14.29
C SER A 419 -1.00 -23.59 -15.28
N ASP A 420 -1.57 -24.25 -16.28
CA ASP A 420 -0.86 -24.89 -17.38
C ASP A 420 -1.39 -24.32 -18.70
N PRO A 421 -0.59 -23.51 -19.41
CA PRO A 421 -1.00 -22.94 -20.70
C PRO A 421 -1.25 -24.00 -21.80
N ASP A 422 -0.58 -25.14 -21.73
CA ASP A 422 -0.71 -26.24 -22.71
C ASP A 422 -1.96 -27.10 -22.46
N ASN A 423 -2.50 -27.05 -21.22
CA ASN A 423 -3.71 -27.78 -20.83
C ASN A 423 -4.69 -26.87 -20.06
N PRO A 424 -5.27 -25.86 -20.70
CA PRO A 424 -6.09 -24.86 -20.02
C PRO A 424 -7.45 -25.44 -19.58
N PRO A 425 -8.04 -24.89 -18.50
CA PRO A 425 -9.34 -25.32 -18.02
C PRO A 425 -10.45 -25.09 -19.05
N LYS A 426 -11.38 -26.03 -19.13
CA LYS A 426 -12.59 -25.85 -19.95
C LYS A 426 -13.58 -24.93 -19.25
N GLY A 427 -14.17 -23.99 -19.96
CA GLY A 427 -15.17 -23.06 -19.38
C GLY A 427 -16.33 -23.74 -18.67
N VAL A 428 -16.74 -24.94 -19.11
CA VAL A 428 -17.78 -25.75 -18.45
C VAL A 428 -17.30 -26.25 -17.07
N ALA A 429 -16.03 -26.61 -16.93
CA ALA A 429 -15.46 -27.03 -15.63
C ALA A 429 -15.42 -25.85 -14.65
N LEU A 430 -14.96 -24.70 -15.09
CA LEU A 430 -14.95 -23.46 -14.31
C LEU A 430 -16.37 -23.03 -13.89
N GLN A 431 -17.34 -23.12 -14.82
CA GLN A 431 -18.72 -22.78 -14.52
C GLN A 431 -19.34 -23.74 -13.49
N ARG A 432 -19.04 -25.03 -13.59
CA ARG A 432 -19.48 -26.03 -12.59
C ARG A 432 -18.88 -25.71 -11.22
N HIS A 433 -17.58 -25.46 -11.16
CA HIS A 433 -16.88 -25.09 -9.93
C HIS A 433 -17.51 -23.84 -9.28
N CYS A 434 -17.77 -22.80 -10.06
CA CYS A 434 -18.45 -21.61 -9.54
C CYS A 434 -19.86 -21.93 -9.01
N ARG A 435 -20.63 -22.79 -9.68
CA ARG A 435 -22.00 -23.16 -9.25
C ARG A 435 -22.05 -23.95 -7.95
N GLU A 436 -20.99 -24.64 -7.61
CA GLU A 436 -20.87 -25.40 -6.34
C GLU A 436 -20.68 -24.45 -5.14
N HIS A 437 -20.21 -23.23 -5.37
CA HIS A 437 -19.81 -22.29 -4.30
C HIS A 437 -20.55 -20.94 -4.36
N LEU A 438 -21.21 -20.59 -5.48
CA LEU A 438 -21.81 -19.28 -5.69
C LEU A 438 -23.28 -19.40 -6.11
N SER A 439 -24.09 -18.41 -5.72
CA SER A 439 -25.43 -18.23 -6.22
C SER A 439 -25.43 -18.06 -7.75
N ALA A 440 -26.48 -18.57 -8.43
CA ALA A 440 -26.53 -18.65 -9.89
C ALA A 440 -26.27 -17.32 -10.62
N TYR A 441 -26.72 -16.19 -10.08
CA TYR A 441 -26.53 -14.86 -10.68
C TYR A 441 -25.08 -14.34 -10.58
N LYS A 442 -24.25 -14.90 -9.68
CA LYS A 442 -22.84 -14.57 -9.51
C LYS A 442 -21.93 -15.36 -10.46
N VAL A 443 -22.41 -16.47 -10.99
CA VAL A 443 -21.62 -17.37 -11.84
C VAL A 443 -21.32 -16.70 -13.19
N PRO A 444 -20.02 -16.59 -13.58
CA PRO A 444 -19.68 -16.03 -14.88
C PRO A 444 -20.32 -16.80 -16.04
N LEU A 445 -20.92 -16.07 -16.97
CA LEU A 445 -21.53 -16.67 -18.17
C LEU A 445 -20.51 -16.86 -19.30
N ARG A 446 -19.36 -16.21 -19.22
CA ARG A 446 -18.28 -16.32 -20.19
C ARG A 446 -16.94 -16.41 -19.48
N PHE A 447 -16.08 -17.30 -19.99
CA PHE A 447 -14.69 -17.46 -19.54
C PHE A 447 -13.77 -17.23 -20.73
N LYS A 448 -12.83 -16.30 -20.58
CA LYS A 448 -11.83 -15.96 -21.59
C LYS A 448 -10.46 -16.33 -21.03
N LEU A 449 -9.77 -17.24 -21.71
CA LEU A 449 -8.39 -17.56 -21.38
C LEU A 449 -7.46 -16.46 -21.88
N VAL A 450 -6.55 -16.03 -21.03
CA VAL A 450 -5.58 -14.98 -21.31
C VAL A 450 -4.19 -15.39 -20.79
N SER A 451 -3.14 -14.87 -21.42
CA SER A 451 -1.77 -15.09 -20.96
C SER A 451 -1.38 -14.15 -19.81
N GLU A 452 -2.02 -12.99 -19.75
CA GLU A 452 -1.75 -11.98 -18.72
C GLU A 452 -3.03 -11.18 -18.42
N LEU A 453 -3.07 -10.60 -17.21
CA LEU A 453 -4.12 -9.66 -16.80
C LEU A 453 -3.54 -8.24 -16.74
N PRO A 454 -4.29 -7.20 -17.15
CA PRO A 454 -3.83 -5.83 -17.05
C PRO A 454 -3.60 -5.44 -15.60
N ARG A 455 -2.46 -4.81 -15.33
CA ARG A 455 -2.05 -4.37 -14.00
C ARG A 455 -1.85 -2.86 -13.95
N THR A 456 -1.94 -2.30 -12.77
CA THR A 456 -1.49 -0.94 -12.48
C THR A 456 0.03 -0.93 -12.29
N ALA A 457 0.66 0.25 -12.29
CA ALA A 457 2.07 0.40 -11.95
C ALA A 457 2.43 -0.22 -10.58
N SER A 458 1.53 -0.20 -9.62
CA SER A 458 1.69 -0.86 -8.31
C SER A 458 1.40 -2.38 -8.31
N GLY A 459 1.26 -3.01 -9.49
CA GLY A 459 1.05 -4.47 -9.63
C GLY A 459 -0.38 -4.96 -9.38
N LYS A 460 -1.33 -4.08 -9.03
CA LYS A 460 -2.74 -4.46 -8.80
C LYS A 460 -3.47 -4.75 -10.11
N ILE A 461 -4.37 -5.75 -10.11
CA ILE A 461 -5.20 -6.04 -11.28
C ILE A 461 -6.10 -4.84 -11.60
N ARG A 462 -6.06 -4.36 -12.84
CA ARG A 462 -6.91 -3.27 -13.34
C ARG A 462 -8.26 -3.85 -13.78
N ARG A 463 -9.38 -3.30 -13.27
CA ARG A 463 -10.74 -3.80 -13.54
C ARG A 463 -11.57 -2.93 -14.49
N THR A 464 -11.04 -1.81 -14.88
CA THR A 464 -11.69 -0.87 -15.84
C THR A 464 -10.76 -0.59 -17.00
#